data_b971aa1a890690572ab9359e35647862
#
_entry.id   b971aa1a890690572ab9359e35647862
#
_cell.length_a   1.000
_cell.length_b   1.000
_cell.length_c   1.000
_cell.angle_alpha   90.00
_cell.angle_beta   90.00
_cell.angle_gamma   90.00
#
_symmetry.space_group_name_H-M   'P 1'
#
loop_
_entity.id
_entity.type
_entity.pdbx_description
1 polymer ?
#
loop_
_entity_poly.entity_id
_entity_poly.type
_entity_poly.pdbx_seq_one_letter_code
_entity_poly.pdbx_strand_id
1 'polypeptide(L)'
;MLKNLVKNLKPSSTLAINETSRKLEEQGKEIFKFGFGQSPFKVPKDVVEELKNNAHQNKYLPMQGLSELRDAVARHTSSKKDYSYKSENVIIGPGSKELMFLLHIIFDGEIILPAPSWVSYAPQAILGRNKIQILQTKRENNWF
;
A
#
# COMPACT_ATOMS: atom_id res chain seq x y z
N MET A 1 -24.03 -14.81 -1.06
CA MET A 1 -23.86 -14.87 0.41
C MET A 1 -22.43 -14.48 0.76
N LEU A 2 -22.20 -13.51 1.69
CA LEU A 2 -20.84 -13.09 2.08
C LEU A 2 -20.24 -14.07 3.10
N LYS A 3 -18.92 -14.29 3.01
CA LYS A 3 -18.17 -15.07 4.01
C LYS A 3 -18.25 -14.39 5.38
N ASN A 4 -18.33 -15.17 6.47
CA ASN A 4 -18.44 -14.63 7.83
C ASN A 4 -17.27 -13.70 8.22
N LEU A 5 -16.06 -14.02 7.78
CA LEU A 5 -14.89 -13.18 8.04
C LEU A 5 -15.02 -11.76 7.45
N VAL A 6 -15.77 -11.60 6.33
CA VAL A 6 -16.00 -10.30 5.70
C VAL A 6 -17.04 -9.48 6.47
N LYS A 7 -18.04 -10.13 7.06
CA LYS A 7 -19.11 -9.45 7.82
C LYS A 7 -18.59 -8.72 9.06
N ASN A 8 -17.47 -9.19 9.62
CA ASN A 8 -16.86 -8.62 10.83
C ASN A 8 -15.81 -7.54 10.55
N LEU A 9 -15.51 -7.28 9.26
CA LEU A 9 -14.57 -6.21 8.90
C LEU A 9 -15.25 -4.85 9.07
N LYS A 10 -14.55 -3.95 9.77
CA LYS A 10 -14.99 -2.55 9.91
C LYS A 10 -14.66 -1.78 8.64
N PRO A 11 -15.43 -0.73 8.29
CA PRO A 11 -15.07 0.22 7.25
C PRO A 11 -13.68 0.83 7.51
N SER A 12 -13.00 1.20 6.43
CA SER A 12 -11.68 1.86 6.55
C SER A 12 -11.81 3.17 7.33
N SER A 13 -11.10 3.29 8.44
CA SER A 13 -11.06 4.51 9.25
C SER A 13 -10.60 5.74 8.46
N THR A 14 -9.67 5.56 7.52
CA THR A 14 -9.17 6.61 6.64
C THR A 14 -10.28 7.18 5.75
N LEU A 15 -11.14 6.32 5.18
CA LEU A 15 -12.27 6.75 4.37
C LEU A 15 -13.33 7.45 5.24
N ALA A 16 -13.63 6.90 6.42
CA ALA A 16 -14.58 7.48 7.36
C ALA A 16 -14.16 8.89 7.84
N ILE A 17 -12.87 9.08 8.16
CA ILE A 17 -12.31 10.38 8.53
C ILE A 17 -12.44 11.38 7.38
N ASN A 18 -12.13 10.97 6.15
CA ASN A 18 -12.23 11.86 4.99
C ASN A 18 -13.68 12.29 4.71
N GLU A 19 -14.61 11.36 4.81
CA GLU A 19 -16.05 11.66 4.65
C GLU A 19 -16.55 12.61 5.76
N THR A 20 -16.14 12.38 6.99
CA THR A 20 -16.45 13.25 8.13
C THR A 20 -15.86 14.64 7.92
N SER A 21 -14.62 14.75 7.48
CA SER A 21 -13.96 16.03 7.17
C SER A 21 -14.75 16.82 6.13
N ARG A 22 -15.19 16.14 5.04
CA ARG A 22 -16.01 16.78 4.00
C ARG A 22 -17.33 17.31 4.55
N LYS A 23 -18.05 16.52 5.36
CA LYS A 23 -19.31 16.96 5.98
C LYS A 23 -19.14 18.17 6.90
N LEU A 24 -18.03 18.26 7.61
CA LEU A 24 -17.73 19.39 8.47
C LEU A 24 -17.38 20.66 7.67
N GLU A 25 -16.66 20.53 6.56
CA GLU A 25 -16.41 21.64 5.63
C GLU A 25 -17.72 22.18 5.00
N GLU A 26 -18.63 21.29 4.60
CA GLU A 26 -19.95 21.65 4.08
C GLU A 26 -20.78 22.43 5.12
N GLN A 27 -20.49 22.25 6.42
CA GLN A 27 -21.06 23.00 7.54
C GLN A 27 -20.33 24.34 7.83
N GLY A 28 -19.35 24.72 7.00
CA GLY A 28 -18.59 25.95 7.15
C GLY A 28 -17.45 25.88 8.19
N LYS A 29 -17.07 24.69 8.65
CA LYS A 29 -15.94 24.55 9.59
C LYS A 29 -14.62 24.50 8.83
N GLU A 30 -13.60 25.17 9.36
CA GLU A 30 -12.23 25.06 8.89
C GLU A 30 -11.65 23.70 9.31
N ILE A 31 -11.19 22.90 8.36
CA ILE A 31 -10.69 21.54 8.62
C ILE A 31 -9.30 21.36 8.02
N PHE A 32 -8.35 20.97 8.84
CA PHE A 32 -7.00 20.55 8.43
C PHE A 32 -6.98 19.04 8.20
N LYS A 33 -6.88 18.62 6.93
CA LYS A 33 -7.01 17.22 6.52
C LYS A 33 -5.68 16.47 6.63
N PHE A 34 -5.53 15.65 7.65
CA PHE A 34 -4.39 14.74 7.84
C PHE A 34 -4.78 13.26 7.70
N GLY A 35 -5.97 12.97 7.15
CA GLY A 35 -6.49 11.60 7.04
C GLY A 35 -5.85 10.75 5.94
N PHE A 36 -5.31 11.36 4.89
CA PHE A 36 -4.60 10.68 3.81
C PHE A 36 -3.14 11.10 3.73
N GLY A 37 -2.26 10.12 3.57
CA GLY A 37 -0.86 10.34 3.23
C GLY A 37 -0.66 10.66 1.73
N GLN A 38 -1.49 11.53 1.17
CA GLN A 38 -1.40 11.93 -0.23
C GLN A 38 -0.36 13.04 -0.39
N SER A 39 0.54 12.88 -1.37
CA SER A 39 1.51 13.92 -1.70
C SER A 39 0.79 15.20 -2.16
N PRO A 40 1.14 16.38 -1.61
CA PRO A 40 0.59 17.67 -2.07
C PRO A 40 1.26 18.14 -3.38
N PHE A 41 2.34 17.50 -3.80
CA PHE A 41 3.08 17.88 -5.00
C PHE A 41 2.45 17.28 -6.25
N LYS A 42 2.51 18.02 -7.33
CA LYS A 42 2.09 17.54 -8.66
C LYS A 42 3.03 16.42 -9.12
N VAL A 43 2.50 15.54 -9.97
CA VAL A 43 3.33 14.55 -10.65
C VAL A 43 4.41 15.26 -11.47
N PRO A 44 5.69 14.83 -11.42
CA PRO A 44 6.75 15.42 -12.23
C PRO A 44 6.40 15.45 -13.71
N LYS A 45 6.79 16.52 -14.41
CA LYS A 45 6.44 16.73 -15.82
C LYS A 45 6.91 15.58 -16.71
N ASP A 46 8.13 15.11 -16.50
CA ASP A 46 8.72 14.02 -17.28
C ASP A 46 7.89 12.73 -17.17
N VAL A 47 7.35 12.43 -15.99
CA VAL A 47 6.46 11.28 -15.77
C VAL A 47 5.14 11.46 -16.53
N VAL A 48 4.59 12.67 -16.52
CA VAL A 48 3.35 12.99 -17.26
C VAL A 48 3.55 12.86 -18.76
N GLU A 49 4.66 13.38 -19.29
CA GLU A 49 4.97 13.29 -20.74
C GLU A 49 5.23 11.84 -21.14
N GLU A 50 5.96 11.06 -20.35
CA GLU A 50 6.21 9.65 -20.63
C GLU A 50 4.91 8.83 -20.66
N LEU A 51 3.97 9.11 -19.73
CA LEU A 51 2.64 8.49 -19.78
C LEU A 51 1.88 8.83 -21.07
N LYS A 52 1.89 10.09 -21.50
CA LYS A 52 1.24 10.52 -22.74
C LYS A 52 1.84 9.82 -23.97
N ASN A 53 3.17 9.76 -24.02
CA ASN A 53 3.90 9.17 -25.12
C ASN A 53 3.64 7.65 -25.26
N ASN A 54 3.31 6.99 -24.15
CA ASN A 54 3.08 5.54 -24.09
C ASN A 54 1.61 5.14 -23.91
N ALA A 55 0.68 6.09 -23.80
CA ALA A 55 -0.74 5.81 -23.55
C ALA A 55 -1.42 4.95 -24.65
N HIS A 56 -0.84 4.89 -25.85
CA HIS A 56 -1.33 4.07 -26.97
C HIS A 56 -0.94 2.59 -26.84
N GLN A 57 -0.04 2.23 -25.95
CA GLN A 57 0.40 0.85 -25.79
C GLN A 57 -0.68 0.00 -25.12
N ASN A 58 -1.09 -1.07 -25.79
CA ASN A 58 -2.19 -1.95 -25.38
C ASN A 58 -1.79 -3.42 -25.26
N LYS A 59 -0.51 -3.74 -25.32
CA LYS A 59 -0.03 -5.12 -25.23
C LYS A 59 -0.05 -5.61 -23.78
N TYR A 60 -0.38 -6.89 -23.60
CA TYR A 60 -0.19 -7.55 -22.32
C TYR A 60 1.28 -7.56 -21.93
N LEU A 61 1.56 -7.26 -20.70
CA LEU A 61 2.90 -7.34 -20.10
C LEU A 61 3.13 -8.74 -19.49
N PRO A 62 4.40 -9.12 -19.26
CA PRO A 62 4.71 -10.29 -18.44
C PRO A 62 4.02 -10.20 -17.07
N MET A 63 3.62 -11.35 -16.51
CA MET A 63 2.90 -11.41 -15.22
C MET A 63 3.64 -10.69 -14.07
N GLN A 64 4.96 -10.71 -14.09
CA GLN A 64 5.80 -10.03 -13.09
C GLN A 64 5.96 -8.52 -13.35
N GLY A 65 5.45 -8.02 -14.46
CA GLY A 65 5.60 -6.63 -14.90
C GLY A 65 6.70 -6.42 -15.94
N LEU A 66 6.81 -5.19 -16.43
CA LEU A 66 7.76 -4.77 -17.46
C LEU A 66 9.20 -5.01 -16.99
N SER A 67 10.00 -5.73 -17.79
CA SER A 67 11.38 -6.10 -17.45
C SER A 67 12.25 -4.90 -17.11
N GLU A 68 12.20 -3.87 -17.94
CA GLU A 68 13.00 -2.66 -17.78
C GLU A 68 12.68 -1.92 -16.47
N LEU A 69 11.39 -1.92 -16.08
CA LEU A 69 10.97 -1.34 -14.80
C LEU A 69 11.46 -2.19 -13.62
N ARG A 70 11.37 -3.51 -13.71
CA ARG A 70 11.87 -4.41 -12.68
C ARG A 70 13.38 -4.26 -12.48
N ASP A 71 14.15 -4.15 -13.57
CA ASP A 71 15.59 -3.89 -13.52
C ASP A 71 15.90 -2.53 -12.90
N ALA A 72 15.14 -1.49 -13.26
CA ALA A 72 15.31 -0.16 -12.69
C ALA A 72 15.03 -0.14 -11.16
N VAL A 73 13.95 -0.81 -10.72
CA VAL A 73 13.61 -0.95 -9.30
C VAL A 73 14.69 -1.73 -8.55
N ALA A 74 15.18 -2.84 -9.11
CA ALA A 74 16.25 -3.64 -8.51
C ALA A 74 17.53 -2.82 -8.33
N ARG A 75 17.99 -2.11 -9.36
CA ARG A 75 19.18 -1.22 -9.28
C ARG A 75 18.97 -0.12 -8.25
N HIS A 76 17.83 0.58 -8.29
CA HIS A 76 17.54 1.66 -7.35
C HIS A 76 17.52 1.19 -5.90
N THR A 77 16.92 0.04 -5.63
CA THR A 77 16.86 -0.52 -4.28
C THR A 77 18.23 -0.99 -3.81
N SER A 78 18.99 -1.64 -4.68
CA SER A 78 20.36 -2.07 -4.38
C SER A 78 21.29 -0.91 -4.06
N SER A 79 21.13 0.24 -4.73
CA SER A 79 21.96 1.43 -4.46
C SER A 79 21.74 2.07 -3.08
N LYS A 80 20.66 1.70 -2.39
CA LYS A 80 20.27 2.24 -1.08
C LYS A 80 20.40 1.24 0.07
N LYS A 81 20.79 0.01 -0.22
CA LYS A 81 20.85 -1.09 0.75
C LYS A 81 22.14 -1.87 0.57
N ASP A 82 22.56 -2.54 1.62
CA ASP A 82 23.76 -3.41 1.60
C ASP A 82 23.51 -4.78 0.92
N TYR A 83 22.40 -4.89 0.19
CA TYR A 83 22.03 -6.11 -0.52
C TYR A 83 21.79 -5.83 -1.99
N SER A 84 22.31 -6.70 -2.87
CA SER A 84 22.11 -6.62 -4.32
C SER A 84 20.83 -7.36 -4.73
N TYR A 85 19.83 -6.60 -5.17
CA TYR A 85 18.60 -7.13 -5.75
C TYR A 85 18.75 -7.33 -7.26
N LYS A 86 18.10 -8.37 -7.77
CA LYS A 86 17.97 -8.64 -9.21
C LYS A 86 16.53 -8.43 -9.65
N SER A 87 16.29 -8.29 -10.95
CA SER A 87 14.92 -8.13 -11.49
C SER A 87 13.98 -9.30 -11.13
N GLU A 88 14.51 -10.49 -10.94
CA GLU A 88 13.75 -11.66 -10.46
C GLU A 88 13.19 -11.52 -9.05
N ASN A 89 13.76 -10.61 -8.24
CA ASN A 89 13.26 -10.30 -6.89
C ASN A 89 12.20 -9.18 -6.88
N VAL A 90 11.76 -8.72 -8.07
CA VAL A 90 10.83 -7.61 -8.22
C VAL A 90 9.56 -8.05 -8.93
N ILE A 91 8.42 -7.72 -8.36
CA ILE A 91 7.09 -7.84 -8.98
C ILE A 91 6.49 -6.44 -9.05
N ILE A 92 5.94 -6.09 -10.22
CA ILE A 92 5.20 -4.85 -10.42
C ILE A 92 3.71 -5.15 -10.42
N GLY A 93 2.95 -4.34 -9.73
CA GLY A 93 1.48 -4.44 -9.67
C GLY A 93 0.84 -3.07 -9.50
N PRO A 94 -0.50 -2.99 -9.52
CA PRO A 94 -1.25 -1.73 -9.41
C PRO A 94 -1.25 -1.18 -7.96
N GLY A 95 -0.05 -1.07 -7.40
CA GLY A 95 0.21 -0.57 -6.05
C GLY A 95 0.58 -1.66 -5.06
N SER A 96 1.44 -1.30 -4.10
CA SER A 96 1.94 -2.20 -3.06
C SER A 96 0.83 -2.80 -2.18
N LYS A 97 -0.29 -2.12 -2.04
CA LYS A 97 -1.44 -2.60 -1.26
C LYS A 97 -2.00 -3.92 -1.80
N GLU A 98 -2.14 -4.02 -3.12
CA GLU A 98 -2.60 -5.25 -3.78
C GLU A 98 -1.57 -6.36 -3.66
N LEU A 99 -0.30 -6.05 -3.94
CA LEU A 99 0.79 -7.01 -3.84
C LEU A 99 0.92 -7.58 -2.41
N MET A 100 0.78 -6.76 -1.40
CA MET A 100 0.75 -7.22 0.00
C MET A 100 -0.44 -8.11 0.30
N PHE A 101 -1.61 -7.80 -0.25
CA PHE A 101 -2.79 -8.66 -0.09
C PHE A 101 -2.58 -10.04 -0.72
N LEU A 102 -2.01 -10.07 -1.92
CA LEU A 102 -1.64 -11.33 -2.58
C LEU A 102 -0.62 -12.15 -1.76
N LEU A 103 0.37 -11.48 -1.17
CA LEU A 103 1.30 -12.13 -0.24
C LEU A 103 0.58 -12.76 0.95
N HIS A 104 -0.36 -12.06 1.57
CA HIS A 104 -1.14 -12.60 2.69
C HIS A 104 -2.00 -13.82 2.29
N ILE A 105 -2.46 -13.88 1.02
CA ILE A 105 -3.23 -15.04 0.54
C ILE A 105 -2.36 -16.28 0.34
N ILE A 106 -1.13 -16.11 -0.14
CA ILE A 106 -0.24 -17.22 -0.47
C ILE A 106 0.69 -17.63 0.68
N PHE A 107 0.85 -16.76 1.67
CA PHE A 107 1.70 -17.00 2.83
C PHE A 107 0.94 -17.79 3.89
N ASP A 108 1.51 -18.91 4.33
CA ASP A 108 1.00 -19.70 5.43
C ASP A 108 1.89 -19.48 6.66
N GLY A 109 1.40 -18.67 7.60
CA GLY A 109 2.18 -18.30 8.78
C GLY A 109 1.52 -17.24 9.63
N GLU A 110 2.29 -16.72 10.58
CA GLU A 110 1.88 -15.68 11.51
C GLU A 110 2.42 -14.31 11.06
N ILE A 111 1.57 -13.31 11.11
CA ILE A 111 1.90 -11.93 10.76
C ILE A 111 2.07 -11.11 12.04
N ILE A 112 3.26 -10.60 12.26
CA ILE A 112 3.55 -9.68 13.36
C ILE A 112 3.35 -8.25 12.86
N LEU A 113 2.46 -7.50 13.54
CA LEU A 113 2.16 -6.11 13.21
C LEU A 113 2.59 -5.20 14.36
N PRO A 114 3.66 -4.41 14.19
CA PRO A 114 3.99 -3.35 15.12
C PRO A 114 2.86 -2.29 15.15
N ALA A 115 2.37 -1.94 16.32
CA ALA A 115 1.31 -0.95 16.50
C ALA A 115 1.87 0.34 17.11
N PRO A 116 1.52 1.54 16.56
CA PRO A 116 0.54 1.77 15.50
C PRO A 116 1.05 1.40 14.11
N SER A 117 0.15 0.91 13.24
CA SER A 117 0.47 0.56 11.86
C SER A 117 -0.64 0.97 10.90
N TRP A 118 -0.37 0.84 9.62
CA TRP A 118 -1.35 1.18 8.60
C TRP A 118 -2.60 0.31 8.70
N VAL A 119 -3.75 0.95 8.58
CA VAL A 119 -5.08 0.35 8.81
C VAL A 119 -5.42 -0.83 7.93
N SER A 120 -4.73 -1.03 6.81
CA SER A 120 -5.01 -2.14 5.87
C SER A 120 -4.30 -3.44 6.22
N TYR A 121 -3.25 -3.44 7.03
CA TYR A 121 -2.46 -4.66 7.29
C TYR A 121 -3.27 -5.75 7.99
N ALA A 122 -3.90 -5.42 9.11
CA ALA A 122 -4.69 -6.40 9.84
C ALA A 122 -5.88 -6.94 9.04
N PRO A 123 -6.73 -6.13 8.36
CA PRO A 123 -7.79 -6.63 7.50
C PRO A 123 -7.29 -7.54 6.37
N GLN A 124 -6.17 -7.24 5.75
CA GLN A 124 -5.58 -8.07 4.70
C GLN A 124 -5.13 -9.42 5.24
N ALA A 125 -4.44 -9.45 6.38
CA ALA A 125 -4.02 -10.68 7.04
C ALA A 125 -5.23 -11.55 7.47
N ILE A 126 -6.31 -10.93 8.00
CA ILE A 126 -7.56 -11.64 8.32
C ILE A 126 -8.16 -12.28 7.07
N LEU A 127 -8.22 -11.54 5.95
CA LEU A 127 -8.74 -12.06 4.68
C LEU A 127 -7.87 -13.19 4.12
N GLY A 128 -6.55 -13.12 4.30
CA GLY A 128 -5.60 -14.18 3.99
C GLY A 128 -5.66 -15.37 4.96
N ARG A 129 -6.46 -15.29 6.04
CA ARG A 129 -6.56 -16.28 7.13
C ARG A 129 -5.26 -16.49 7.91
N ASN A 130 -4.36 -15.52 7.88
CA ASN A 130 -3.15 -15.55 8.68
C ASN A 130 -3.47 -15.28 10.16
N LYS A 131 -2.70 -15.88 11.05
CA LYS A 131 -2.68 -15.48 12.46
C LYS A 131 -2.01 -14.12 12.58
N ILE A 132 -2.53 -13.27 13.47
CA ILE A 132 -2.00 -11.92 13.68
C ILE A 132 -1.54 -11.79 15.12
N GLN A 133 -0.30 -11.36 15.30
CA GLN A 133 0.26 -10.93 16.57
C GLN A 133 0.50 -9.43 16.53
N ILE A 134 -0.13 -8.68 17.42
CA ILE A 134 0.10 -7.26 17.56
C ILE A 134 1.27 -7.03 18.51
N LEU A 135 2.34 -6.42 18.00
CA LEU A 135 3.46 -5.96 18.80
C LEU A 135 3.21 -4.52 19.23
N GLN A 136 2.93 -4.31 20.51
CA GLN A 136 2.74 -2.95 21.04
C GLN A 136 4.07 -2.22 21.11
N THR A 137 4.19 -1.14 20.37
CA THR A 137 5.36 -0.26 20.41
C THR A 137 5.04 1.05 21.11
N LYS A 138 6.03 1.70 21.69
CA LYS A 138 5.88 2.95 22.44
C LYS A 138 6.93 3.95 22.02
N ARG A 139 6.55 5.23 21.97
CA ARG A 139 7.45 6.33 21.64
C ARG A 139 8.63 6.41 22.61
N GLU A 140 8.39 6.16 23.90
CA GLU A 140 9.39 6.21 24.97
C GLU A 140 10.51 5.18 24.76
N ASN A 141 10.22 4.09 24.02
CA ASN A 141 11.18 3.04 23.70
C ASN A 141 11.67 3.12 22.25
N ASN A 142 11.63 4.31 21.61
CA ASN A 142 11.96 4.48 20.18
C ASN A 142 11.16 3.54 19.26
N TRP A 143 9.91 3.26 19.60
CA TRP A 143 9.01 2.38 18.84
C TRP A 143 9.44 0.90 18.79
N PHE A 144 10.14 0.44 19.84
CA PHE A 144 10.46 -0.98 20.07
C PHE A 144 9.58 -1.60 21.16
#